data_01f07b52c6f56754a94ce91085b9f7eb
#
_entry.id   01f07b52c6f56754a94ce91085b9f7eb
#
_cell.length_a   1.000
_cell.length_b   1.000
_cell.length_c   1.000
_cell.angle_alpha   90.00
_cell.angle_beta   90.00
_cell.angle_gamma   90.00
#
_symmetry.space_group_name_H-M   'P 1'
#
loop_
_entity.id
_entity.type
_entity.pdbx_description
1 polymer ?
#
loop_
_entity_poly.entity_id
_entity_poly.type
_entity_poly.pdbx_seq_one_letter_code
_entity_poly.pdbx_strand_id
1 'polypeptide(L)'
;MSKPLRSATSTQGRNMAGARALWRATGMEDGDFGKPIIAIANSFTQFVPGHVHLKDMGELVAGAIREAGGVAKEFNTIAVDDGIAMGHDGMLYSLPSREVIADSVEYMVNAHRADALVCISNCDKITPGMLIAAMRLNIPTIFVSGGPMESGASIEGVVEHRLDLIDAMVMAVDNSISDTQLAQVEANACPTCGSCAGMFTANSMNCLNEAIGLALPGNGTTLATQVERKKLFLEAGHRIVDMCRAYYDNDDDSVLPRSIATKHAFENAMSLDVAMGGSTNTVLHILAIAHEAGVDFTLDDIDAISRRVPCLCKVAPNSTTYHIEHVHRAGGIPALLGELNRAGLLNRDVHSVHAPSLEEWLGAWDIRSGGATDEAKHRYLAAPGGVRTTHAFSTANLFESLETDSENGCIRDVEHAYTKDGGLAVLYGNIAENGAVIKSAGIDESLFHFVGRAFVVESQEEAVESILSKKVQEGDVVVITYEGPKGGPGMQEMLYPTSYLKGLGLGKKCALITDGRFSGGTSGISIGHISPEAAAGGAIGLVRTGDEIEIDVNKRLLRVNVSDEELERRRAEMGATPWKPSKPRSRHVSDALKVYGMLAASADKGGVRILPDWA
;
A
#
# COMPACT_ATOMS: atom_id res chain seq x y z
N MET A 1 0.97 26.36 28.26
CA MET A 1 2.20 26.04 29.03
C MET A 1 2.98 25.04 28.18
N SER A 2 4.31 25.17 28.05
CA SER A 2 5.11 24.22 27.27
C SER A 2 5.01 22.81 27.86
N LYS A 3 4.85 21.81 27.00
CA LYS A 3 4.90 20.40 27.39
C LYS A 3 6.36 19.98 27.60
N PRO A 4 6.68 19.16 28.61
CA PRO A 4 8.03 18.65 28.75
C PRO A 4 8.36 17.68 27.61
N LEU A 5 9.58 17.72 27.08
CA LEU A 5 10.09 16.73 26.16
C LEU A 5 10.03 15.32 26.76
N ARG A 6 9.66 14.33 26.01
CA ARG A 6 9.69 12.91 26.44
C ARG A 6 11.12 12.49 26.80
N SER A 7 12.10 12.96 26.02
CA SER A 7 13.52 12.70 26.20
C SER A 7 14.07 13.27 27.51
N ALA A 8 13.40 14.23 28.15
CA ALA A 8 13.76 14.76 29.46
C ALA A 8 13.88 13.63 30.52
N THR A 9 13.12 12.54 30.37
CA THR A 9 13.17 11.36 31.23
C THR A 9 14.58 10.76 31.31
N SER A 10 15.36 10.78 30.22
CA SER A 10 16.72 10.19 30.15
C SER A 10 17.83 11.24 30.08
N THR A 11 17.48 12.50 29.80
CA THR A 11 18.46 13.59 29.60
C THR A 11 18.58 14.54 30.79
N GLN A 12 17.60 14.56 31.69
CA GLN A 12 17.57 15.49 32.83
C GLN A 12 17.63 14.78 34.19
N GLY A 13 17.97 15.54 35.21
CA GLY A 13 18.03 15.07 36.59
C GLY A 13 19.34 14.33 36.94
N ARG A 14 19.76 14.44 38.20
CA ARG A 14 21.02 13.85 38.71
C ARG A 14 21.05 12.32 38.61
N ASN A 15 19.92 11.66 38.84
CA ASN A 15 19.74 10.22 38.75
C ASN A 15 19.92 9.65 37.33
N MET A 16 19.82 10.49 36.31
CA MET A 16 20.00 10.10 34.88
C MET A 16 21.43 10.31 34.38
N ALA A 17 22.41 10.45 35.28
CA ALA A 17 23.81 10.60 34.88
C ALA A 17 24.32 9.41 34.05
N GLY A 18 23.90 8.18 34.37
CA GLY A 18 24.25 6.98 33.61
C GLY A 18 23.68 7.01 32.20
N ALA A 19 22.40 7.38 32.04
CA ALA A 19 21.77 7.52 30.71
C ALA A 19 22.48 8.60 29.90
N ARG A 20 22.79 9.76 30.48
CA ARG A 20 23.55 10.82 29.77
C ARG A 20 24.96 10.39 29.36
N ALA A 21 25.63 9.57 30.18
CA ALA A 21 26.91 9.02 29.79
C ALA A 21 26.82 8.14 28.54
N LEU A 22 25.75 7.32 28.44
CA LEU A 22 25.47 6.52 27.25
C LEU A 22 25.08 7.38 26.06
N TRP A 23 24.26 8.40 26.24
CA TRP A 23 23.94 9.36 25.17
C TRP A 23 25.21 10.05 24.64
N ARG A 24 26.16 10.42 25.49
CA ARG A 24 27.46 10.95 25.07
C ARG A 24 28.26 9.93 24.24
N ALA A 25 28.24 8.67 24.63
CA ALA A 25 28.89 7.60 23.87
C ALA A 25 28.27 7.38 22.48
N THR A 26 27.03 7.85 22.26
CA THR A 26 26.39 7.90 20.93
C THR A 26 26.62 9.23 20.18
N GLY A 27 27.53 10.09 20.66
CA GLY A 27 27.93 11.35 20.01
C GLY A 27 27.15 12.59 20.44
N MET A 28 26.31 12.54 21.50
CA MET A 28 25.71 13.76 22.06
C MET A 28 26.72 14.58 22.86
N GLU A 29 26.68 15.88 22.65
CA GLU A 29 27.52 16.88 23.34
C GLU A 29 26.72 17.66 24.39
N ASP A 30 27.38 18.52 25.17
CA ASP A 30 26.74 19.33 26.21
C ASP A 30 25.61 20.20 25.69
N GLY A 31 25.79 20.77 24.50
CA GLY A 31 24.80 21.63 23.84
C GLY A 31 23.57 20.90 23.28
N ASP A 32 23.54 19.56 23.32
CA ASP A 32 22.43 18.77 22.78
C ASP A 32 21.39 18.40 23.87
N PHE A 33 21.82 18.39 25.14
CA PHE A 33 20.90 18.10 26.24
C PHE A 33 19.89 19.25 26.41
N GLY A 34 18.61 18.92 26.27
CA GLY A 34 17.50 19.87 26.28
C GLY A 34 16.93 20.19 24.90
N LYS A 35 17.60 19.78 23.81
CA LYS A 35 17.00 19.78 22.47
C LYS A 35 16.09 18.55 22.28
N PRO A 36 15.08 18.60 21.39
CA PRO A 36 14.27 17.43 21.07
C PRO A 36 15.12 16.34 20.41
N ILE A 37 14.96 15.09 20.87
CA ILE A 37 15.57 13.91 20.25
C ILE A 37 14.58 13.35 19.25
N ILE A 38 14.93 13.40 17.96
CA ILE A 38 14.09 12.97 16.84
C ILE A 38 14.60 11.63 16.34
N ALA A 39 13.75 10.62 16.43
CA ALA A 39 14.02 9.31 15.87
C ALA A 39 13.85 9.33 14.35
N ILE A 40 14.75 8.67 13.62
CA ILE A 40 14.64 8.40 12.19
C ILE A 40 14.51 6.90 12.03
N ALA A 41 13.30 6.41 11.73
CA ALA A 41 13.07 5.03 11.39
C ALA A 41 13.35 4.83 9.90
N ASN A 42 14.49 4.24 9.57
CA ASN A 42 14.87 3.89 8.20
C ASN A 42 14.56 2.42 7.92
N SER A 43 14.26 2.10 6.68
CA SER A 43 13.97 0.73 6.22
C SER A 43 14.95 0.23 5.16
N PHE A 44 16.18 0.75 5.17
CA PHE A 44 17.24 0.31 4.27
C PHE A 44 17.45 -1.21 4.32
N THR A 45 17.55 -1.82 3.17
CA THR A 45 18.02 -3.20 2.98
C THR A 45 18.51 -3.41 1.56
N GLN A 46 19.38 -4.39 1.36
CA GLN A 46 19.84 -4.79 0.02
C GLN A 46 18.93 -5.83 -0.66
N PHE A 47 17.91 -6.33 0.04
CA PHE A 47 16.96 -7.31 -0.48
C PHE A 47 15.79 -6.71 -1.27
N VAL A 48 15.56 -5.40 -1.20
CA VAL A 48 14.37 -4.75 -1.75
C VAL A 48 14.77 -3.63 -2.71
N PRO A 49 14.43 -3.69 -4.01
CA PRO A 49 14.79 -2.64 -4.98
C PRO A 49 14.34 -1.24 -4.54
N GLY A 50 13.18 -1.15 -3.89
CA GLY A 50 12.67 0.10 -3.32
C GLY A 50 13.47 0.66 -2.15
N HIS A 51 14.41 -0.11 -1.58
CA HIS A 51 15.11 0.23 -0.33
C HIS A 51 16.65 0.24 -0.45
N VAL A 52 17.23 -0.29 -1.53
CA VAL A 52 18.69 -0.37 -1.70
C VAL A 52 19.39 0.99 -1.63
N HIS A 53 18.71 2.06 -1.99
CA HIS A 53 19.23 3.42 -2.00
C HIS A 53 18.97 4.19 -0.70
N LEU A 54 18.24 3.62 0.27
CA LEU A 54 17.86 4.34 1.50
C LEU A 54 18.99 4.44 2.52
N LYS A 55 20.11 3.75 2.33
CA LYS A 55 21.23 3.69 3.29
C LYS A 55 21.67 5.06 3.78
N ASP A 56 21.83 6.01 2.86
CA ASP A 56 22.35 7.34 3.15
C ASP A 56 21.25 8.40 3.34
N MET A 57 19.98 8.01 3.20
CA MET A 57 18.85 8.94 3.32
C MET A 57 18.63 9.39 4.76
N GLY A 58 18.89 8.52 5.72
CA GLY A 58 18.84 8.87 7.14
C GLY A 58 19.81 9.98 7.50
N GLU A 59 21.01 9.98 6.95
CA GLU A 59 22.01 11.06 7.20
C GLU A 59 21.59 12.40 6.55
N LEU A 60 20.93 12.39 5.39
CA LEU A 60 20.35 13.62 4.81
C LEU A 60 19.31 14.24 5.75
N VAL A 61 18.38 13.43 6.23
CA VAL A 61 17.36 13.88 7.20
C VAL A 61 18.02 14.32 8.51
N ALA A 62 18.99 13.54 9.02
CA ALA A 62 19.72 13.88 10.24
C ALA A 62 20.47 15.21 10.12
N GLY A 63 21.06 15.51 8.94
CA GLY A 63 21.67 16.80 8.65
C GLY A 63 20.68 17.95 8.80
N ALA A 64 19.53 17.85 8.15
CA ALA A 64 18.48 18.88 8.20
C ALA A 64 17.90 19.05 9.62
N ILE A 65 17.72 17.96 10.38
CA ILE A 65 17.29 18.03 11.78
C ILE A 65 18.31 18.79 12.64
N ARG A 66 19.61 18.51 12.47
CA ARG A 66 20.67 19.22 13.20
C ARG A 66 20.73 20.69 12.85
N GLU A 67 20.62 21.04 11.56
CA GLU A 67 20.54 22.44 11.09
C GLU A 67 19.37 23.18 11.70
N ALA A 68 18.21 22.53 11.83
CA ALA A 68 17.01 23.09 12.46
C ALA A 68 17.08 23.13 14.01
N GLY A 69 18.10 22.53 14.64
CA GLY A 69 18.35 22.58 16.08
C GLY A 69 17.82 21.39 16.88
N GLY A 70 17.51 20.27 16.22
CA GLY A 70 17.16 18.99 16.85
C GLY A 70 18.35 18.06 17.00
N VAL A 71 18.17 16.95 17.72
CA VAL A 71 19.11 15.83 17.83
C VAL A 71 18.56 14.65 17.06
N ALA A 72 19.23 14.24 16.00
CA ALA A 72 18.80 13.10 15.18
C ALA A 72 19.39 11.79 15.71
N LYS A 73 18.57 10.74 15.79
CA LYS A 73 18.99 9.37 16.12
C LYS A 73 18.32 8.39 15.16
N GLU A 74 19.11 7.79 14.28
CA GLU A 74 18.66 6.83 13.29
C GLU A 74 18.68 5.40 13.82
N PHE A 75 17.69 4.60 13.39
CA PHE A 75 17.67 3.16 13.53
C PHE A 75 16.99 2.53 12.33
N ASN A 76 17.24 1.24 12.08
CA ASN A 76 16.61 0.51 10.99
C ASN A 76 15.54 -0.46 11.50
N THR A 77 14.45 -0.58 10.70
CA THR A 77 13.53 -1.71 10.77
C THR A 77 13.74 -2.64 9.57
N ILE A 78 13.04 -3.78 9.56
CA ILE A 78 13.09 -4.73 8.44
C ILE A 78 12.28 -4.24 7.24
N ALA A 79 12.59 -4.78 6.07
CA ALA A 79 11.75 -4.69 4.88
C ALA A 79 11.77 -6.03 4.14
N VAL A 80 10.59 -6.51 3.75
CA VAL A 80 10.39 -7.71 2.93
C VAL A 80 9.95 -7.25 1.55
N ASP A 81 10.52 -7.86 0.49
CA ASP A 81 10.11 -7.61 -0.90
C ASP A 81 9.00 -8.55 -1.30
N ASP A 82 7.82 -8.00 -1.59
CA ASP A 82 6.67 -8.80 -2.01
C ASP A 82 6.88 -9.40 -3.41
N GLY A 83 7.55 -8.70 -4.31
CA GLY A 83 7.82 -9.18 -5.66
C GLY A 83 8.76 -10.38 -5.69
N ILE A 84 9.86 -10.32 -4.93
CA ILE A 84 10.83 -11.42 -4.81
C ILE A 84 10.23 -12.61 -4.03
N ALA A 85 9.39 -12.34 -3.04
CA ALA A 85 8.73 -13.37 -2.24
C ALA A 85 7.51 -14.02 -2.94
N MET A 86 7.04 -13.44 -4.04
CA MET A 86 5.84 -13.87 -4.75
C MET A 86 5.99 -15.30 -5.32
N GLY A 87 4.95 -16.11 -5.10
CA GLY A 87 4.87 -17.45 -5.69
C GLY A 87 5.58 -18.57 -4.92
N HIS A 88 6.12 -18.28 -3.73
CA HIS A 88 6.69 -19.28 -2.84
C HIS A 88 6.43 -18.94 -1.36
N ASP A 89 6.84 -19.83 -0.43
CA ASP A 89 6.59 -19.71 1.02
C ASP A 89 7.07 -18.40 1.65
N GLY A 90 8.01 -17.70 1.04
CA GLY A 90 8.49 -16.39 1.48
C GLY A 90 7.36 -15.35 1.56
N MET A 91 6.33 -15.48 0.72
CA MET A 91 5.21 -14.55 0.68
C MET A 91 4.34 -14.60 1.94
N LEU A 92 4.38 -15.68 2.71
CA LEU A 92 3.71 -15.79 4.00
C LEU A 92 4.22 -14.77 5.03
N TYR A 93 5.48 -14.32 4.88
CA TYR A 93 6.09 -13.34 5.79
C TYR A 93 5.77 -11.89 5.44
N SER A 94 5.23 -11.63 4.26
CA SER A 94 4.96 -10.27 3.79
C SER A 94 3.99 -9.52 4.73
N LEU A 95 2.72 -9.91 4.83
CA LEU A 95 1.76 -9.20 5.68
C LEU A 95 2.15 -9.21 7.17
N PRO A 96 2.61 -10.31 7.77
CA PRO A 96 3.08 -10.30 9.15
C PRO A 96 4.23 -9.33 9.43
N SER A 97 5.09 -9.05 8.43
CA SER A 97 6.18 -8.07 8.58
C SER A 97 5.66 -6.67 8.89
N ARG A 98 4.46 -6.29 8.43
CA ARG A 98 3.80 -5.02 8.76
C ARG A 98 3.69 -4.83 10.28
N GLU A 99 3.27 -5.87 10.99
CA GLU A 99 3.12 -5.84 12.45
C GLU A 99 4.49 -5.79 13.15
N VAL A 100 5.48 -6.54 12.64
CA VAL A 100 6.84 -6.53 13.19
C VAL A 100 7.51 -5.17 12.99
N ILE A 101 7.29 -4.53 11.84
CA ILE A 101 7.77 -3.17 11.56
C ILE A 101 7.14 -2.19 12.55
N ALA A 102 5.82 -2.24 12.73
CA ALA A 102 5.12 -1.39 13.68
C ALA A 102 5.68 -1.55 15.10
N ASP A 103 5.84 -2.79 15.57
CA ASP A 103 6.40 -3.10 16.89
C ASP A 103 7.83 -2.57 17.00
N SER A 104 8.69 -2.82 16.02
CA SER A 104 10.10 -2.41 16.08
C SER A 104 10.26 -0.89 16.21
N VAL A 105 9.44 -0.11 15.49
CA VAL A 105 9.44 1.35 15.60
C VAL A 105 8.90 1.80 16.95
N GLU A 106 7.81 1.21 17.41
CA GLU A 106 7.22 1.50 18.70
C GLU A 106 8.20 1.20 19.86
N TYR A 107 8.88 0.05 19.83
CA TYR A 107 9.89 -0.34 20.81
C TYR A 107 11.03 0.68 20.89
N MET A 108 11.62 1.03 19.74
CA MET A 108 12.74 1.95 19.70
C MET A 108 12.37 3.33 20.22
N VAL A 109 11.25 3.88 19.78
CA VAL A 109 10.80 5.23 20.13
C VAL A 109 10.38 5.30 21.60
N ASN A 110 9.66 4.30 22.13
CA ASN A 110 9.20 4.28 23.50
C ASN A 110 10.33 3.98 24.49
N ALA A 111 11.21 3.01 24.20
CA ALA A 111 12.34 2.66 25.07
C ALA A 111 13.32 3.83 25.24
N HIS A 112 13.61 4.56 24.16
CA HIS A 112 14.54 5.68 24.16
C HIS A 112 13.89 7.05 24.38
N ARG A 113 12.54 7.07 24.51
CA ARG A 113 11.76 8.29 24.79
C ARG A 113 12.00 9.40 23.76
N ALA A 114 12.10 9.05 22.47
CA ALA A 114 12.23 10.06 21.42
C ALA A 114 11.01 10.98 21.40
N ASP A 115 11.24 12.24 21.04
CA ASP A 115 10.23 13.31 21.07
C ASP A 115 9.40 13.37 19.78
N ALA A 116 9.99 12.98 18.66
CA ALA A 116 9.33 12.95 17.36
C ALA A 116 9.94 11.86 16.47
N LEU A 117 9.30 11.62 15.33
CA LEU A 117 9.62 10.53 14.44
C LEU A 117 9.63 10.99 12.97
N VAL A 118 10.69 10.65 12.23
CA VAL A 118 10.70 10.66 10.76
C VAL A 118 10.69 9.22 10.28
N CYS A 119 9.75 8.87 9.39
CA CYS A 119 9.64 7.56 8.79
C CYS A 119 10.17 7.59 7.36
N ILE A 120 11.25 6.83 7.08
CA ILE A 120 11.78 6.61 5.73
C ILE A 120 11.33 5.24 5.27
N SER A 121 10.23 5.21 4.51
CA SER A 121 9.59 3.99 4.01
C SER A 121 9.59 3.97 2.47
N ASN A 122 9.17 2.89 1.85
CA ASN A 122 8.90 2.89 0.41
C ASN A 122 7.95 1.76 -0.05
N CYS A 123 8.21 0.51 0.32
CA CYS A 123 7.48 -0.65 -0.21
C CYS A 123 6.27 -1.05 0.64
N ASP A 124 5.59 -2.07 0.15
CA ASP A 124 4.21 -2.50 0.40
C ASP A 124 3.79 -2.57 1.87
N LYS A 125 4.59 -3.22 2.71
CA LYS A 125 4.24 -3.45 4.13
C LYS A 125 4.94 -2.49 5.07
N ILE A 126 5.97 -1.81 4.57
CA ILE A 126 6.81 -0.91 5.36
C ILE A 126 6.06 0.39 5.63
N THR A 127 5.51 1.02 4.59
CA THR A 127 4.73 2.26 4.75
C THR A 127 3.54 2.05 5.69
N PRO A 128 2.66 1.05 5.53
CA PRO A 128 1.57 0.83 6.48
C PRO A 128 2.05 0.39 7.86
N GLY A 129 3.14 -0.38 7.99
CA GLY A 129 3.71 -0.74 9.29
C GLY A 129 4.20 0.48 10.08
N MET A 130 4.87 1.41 9.42
CA MET A 130 5.29 2.68 10.04
C MET A 130 4.10 3.60 10.34
N LEU A 131 3.05 3.62 9.49
CA LEU A 131 1.81 4.36 9.78
C LEU A 131 1.11 3.83 11.03
N ILE A 132 1.02 2.51 11.19
CA ILE A 132 0.51 1.86 12.42
C ILE A 132 1.32 2.33 13.63
N ALA A 133 2.66 2.30 13.57
CA ALA A 133 3.50 2.78 14.65
C ALA A 133 3.27 4.26 14.97
N ALA A 134 3.13 5.11 13.95
CA ALA A 134 2.84 6.54 14.11
C ALA A 134 1.50 6.76 14.84
N MET A 135 0.46 5.98 14.50
CA MET A 135 -0.83 6.06 15.19
C MET A 135 -0.76 5.60 16.64
N ARG A 136 -0.02 4.51 16.93
CA ARG A 136 0.20 4.01 18.31
C ARG A 136 0.95 5.02 19.16
N LEU A 137 2.05 5.56 18.65
CA LEU A 137 2.92 6.51 19.34
C LEU A 137 2.28 7.87 19.55
N ASN A 138 1.55 8.36 18.57
CA ASN A 138 0.88 9.67 18.54
C ASN A 138 1.78 10.83 19.02
N ILE A 139 2.99 10.91 18.49
CA ILE A 139 3.95 12.00 18.66
C ILE A 139 4.16 12.70 17.30
N PRO A 140 4.69 13.92 17.24
CA PRO A 140 4.96 14.58 15.96
C PRO A 140 5.69 13.64 15.00
N THR A 141 5.11 13.38 13.84
CA THR A 141 5.63 12.39 12.87
C THR A 141 5.45 12.89 11.45
N ILE A 142 6.48 12.71 10.62
CA ILE A 142 6.45 12.98 9.19
C ILE A 142 7.01 11.79 8.42
N PHE A 143 6.48 11.58 7.22
CA PHE A 143 6.93 10.53 6.30
C PHE A 143 7.66 11.11 5.11
N VAL A 144 8.69 10.41 4.66
CA VAL A 144 9.35 10.63 3.37
C VAL A 144 9.68 9.28 2.75
N SER A 145 9.09 8.98 1.60
CA SER A 145 9.33 7.71 0.91
C SER A 145 10.58 7.76 0.04
N GLY A 146 11.14 6.58 -0.25
CA GLY A 146 12.26 6.43 -1.17
C GLY A 146 11.93 6.79 -2.62
N GLY A 147 10.66 6.82 -2.98
CA GLY A 147 10.17 7.12 -4.32
C GLY A 147 10.03 5.91 -5.23
N PRO A 148 9.20 6.01 -6.29
CA PRO A 148 9.04 4.98 -7.29
C PRO A 148 10.25 4.86 -8.23
N MET A 149 10.41 3.67 -8.83
CA MET A 149 11.37 3.46 -9.91
C MET A 149 10.84 4.02 -11.23
N GLU A 150 11.73 4.19 -12.20
CA GLU A 150 11.37 4.49 -13.58
C GLU A 150 10.76 3.26 -14.25
N SER A 151 9.84 3.44 -15.20
CA SER A 151 9.35 2.35 -16.04
C SER A 151 10.42 1.88 -17.03
N GLY A 152 10.43 0.60 -17.36
CA GLY A 152 11.36 0.02 -18.31
C GLY A 152 11.14 0.56 -19.74
N ALA A 153 12.19 0.57 -20.53
CA ALA A 153 12.09 0.93 -21.95
C ALA A 153 11.43 -0.18 -22.77
N SER A 154 10.68 0.17 -23.82
CA SER A 154 10.23 -0.77 -24.84
C SER A 154 11.40 -1.48 -25.49
N ILE A 155 11.20 -2.68 -26.02
CA ILE A 155 12.22 -3.50 -26.69
C ILE A 155 11.74 -3.76 -28.11
N GLU A 156 12.40 -3.14 -29.10
CA GLU A 156 12.04 -3.25 -30.50
C GLU A 156 11.93 -4.72 -30.95
N GLY A 157 10.81 -5.05 -31.57
CA GLY A 157 10.52 -6.41 -32.03
C GLY A 157 10.18 -7.43 -30.94
N VAL A 158 10.06 -6.99 -29.68
CA VAL A 158 9.68 -7.84 -28.53
C VAL A 158 8.48 -7.23 -27.78
N VAL A 159 8.62 -5.98 -27.30
CA VAL A 159 7.56 -5.27 -26.57
C VAL A 159 7.55 -3.80 -26.99
N GLU A 160 6.43 -3.34 -27.52
CA GLU A 160 6.29 -1.99 -28.06
C GLU A 160 5.87 -0.94 -27.02
N HIS A 161 5.42 -1.35 -25.83
CA HIS A 161 5.09 -0.46 -24.72
C HIS A 161 6.22 -0.41 -23.67
N ARG A 162 6.15 0.53 -22.73
CA ARG A 162 7.08 0.59 -21.60
C ARG A 162 6.81 -0.57 -20.65
N LEU A 163 7.90 -1.11 -20.09
CA LEU A 163 7.88 -2.33 -19.29
C LEU A 163 7.71 -2.07 -17.80
N ASP A 164 7.12 -3.05 -17.14
CA ASP A 164 7.13 -3.20 -15.68
C ASP A 164 7.34 -4.68 -15.26
N LEU A 165 7.28 -4.95 -13.95
CA LEU A 165 7.44 -6.30 -13.39
C LEU A 165 6.42 -7.30 -13.96
N ILE A 166 5.18 -6.87 -14.24
CA ILE A 166 4.11 -7.76 -14.69
C ILE A 166 4.38 -8.27 -16.10
N ASP A 167 4.98 -7.45 -16.96
CA ASP A 167 5.35 -7.88 -18.30
C ASP A 167 6.32 -9.07 -18.25
N ALA A 168 7.34 -9.01 -17.39
CA ALA A 168 8.27 -10.13 -17.21
C ALA A 168 7.55 -11.41 -16.73
N MET A 169 6.60 -11.27 -15.80
CA MET A 169 5.85 -12.41 -15.26
C MET A 169 4.88 -13.03 -16.27
N VAL A 170 4.18 -12.20 -17.05
CA VAL A 170 3.22 -12.66 -18.06
C VAL A 170 3.95 -13.29 -19.23
N MET A 171 5.05 -12.70 -19.67
CA MET A 171 5.84 -13.24 -20.79
C MET A 171 6.57 -14.55 -20.46
N ALA A 172 6.90 -14.78 -19.19
CA ALA A 172 7.53 -16.02 -18.75
C ALA A 172 6.70 -17.30 -19.00
N VAL A 173 5.38 -17.18 -19.16
CA VAL A 173 4.47 -18.31 -19.42
C VAL A 173 3.97 -18.35 -20.86
N ASP A 174 4.35 -17.39 -21.70
CA ASP A 174 4.04 -17.36 -23.12
C ASP A 174 5.08 -18.17 -23.92
N ASN A 175 4.68 -19.36 -24.37
CA ASN A 175 5.56 -20.25 -25.15
C ASN A 175 5.97 -19.69 -26.52
N SER A 176 5.41 -18.56 -26.97
CA SER A 176 5.84 -17.89 -28.19
C SER A 176 7.07 -16.99 -27.99
N ILE A 177 7.40 -16.67 -26.73
CA ILE A 177 8.56 -15.87 -26.33
C ILE A 177 9.76 -16.79 -26.12
N SER A 178 10.88 -16.50 -26.77
CA SER A 178 12.12 -17.24 -26.58
C SER A 178 12.82 -16.84 -25.27
N ASP A 179 13.65 -17.73 -24.72
CA ASP A 179 14.46 -17.44 -23.51
C ASP A 179 15.34 -16.19 -23.69
N THR A 180 15.83 -15.92 -24.91
CA THR A 180 16.61 -14.71 -25.19
C THR A 180 15.76 -13.43 -25.10
N GLN A 181 14.53 -13.47 -25.60
CA GLN A 181 13.60 -12.35 -25.50
C GLN A 181 13.17 -12.12 -24.04
N LEU A 182 12.88 -13.22 -23.33
CA LEU A 182 12.54 -13.14 -21.90
C LEU A 182 13.69 -12.53 -21.09
N ALA A 183 14.93 -12.94 -21.31
CA ALA A 183 16.10 -12.35 -20.64
C ALA A 183 16.27 -10.85 -20.95
N GLN A 184 15.89 -10.40 -22.15
CA GLN A 184 15.87 -8.96 -22.48
C GLN A 184 14.80 -8.20 -21.67
N VAL A 185 13.62 -8.80 -21.50
CA VAL A 185 12.54 -8.21 -20.68
C VAL A 185 12.96 -8.14 -19.22
N GLU A 186 13.48 -9.22 -18.64
CA GLU A 186 14.00 -9.26 -17.25
C GLU A 186 15.06 -8.18 -17.01
N ALA A 187 15.96 -7.96 -17.97
CA ALA A 187 16.99 -6.94 -17.86
C ALA A 187 16.46 -5.49 -17.88
N ASN A 188 15.26 -5.26 -18.41
CA ASN A 188 14.72 -3.92 -18.64
C ASN A 188 13.48 -3.59 -17.83
N ALA A 189 12.73 -4.57 -17.33
CA ALA A 189 11.45 -4.36 -16.64
C ALA A 189 11.57 -3.51 -15.35
N CYS A 190 12.67 -3.64 -14.61
CA CYS A 190 12.93 -2.90 -13.36
C CYS A 190 14.30 -2.19 -13.45
N PRO A 191 14.40 -1.04 -14.15
CA PRO A 191 15.69 -0.47 -14.51
C PRO A 191 16.40 0.29 -13.39
N THR A 192 15.66 0.78 -12.36
CA THR A 192 16.25 1.65 -11.34
C THR A 192 15.91 1.20 -9.92
N CYS A 193 16.58 1.80 -8.93
CA CYS A 193 16.09 1.76 -7.56
C CYS A 193 14.74 2.46 -7.45
N GLY A 194 13.97 2.13 -6.43
CA GLY A 194 12.63 2.67 -6.18
C GLY A 194 11.60 1.57 -6.00
N SER A 195 10.40 1.93 -5.55
CA SER A 195 9.23 1.07 -5.54
C SER A 195 8.74 0.81 -6.98
N CYS A 196 7.65 0.08 -7.17
CA CYS A 196 7.16 -0.26 -8.50
C CYS A 196 6.94 0.96 -9.41
N ALA A 197 7.09 0.78 -10.73
CA ALA A 197 6.85 1.85 -11.72
C ALA A 197 5.36 2.16 -11.95
N GLY A 198 4.44 1.26 -11.52
CA GLY A 198 2.98 1.39 -11.67
C GLY A 198 2.27 1.65 -10.35
N MET A 199 0.92 1.64 -10.38
CA MET A 199 0.07 1.81 -9.20
C MET A 199 -0.20 0.46 -8.53
N PHE A 200 0.87 -0.13 -8.00
CA PHE A 200 0.85 -1.29 -7.13
C PHE A 200 0.74 -0.85 -5.66
N THR A 201 0.78 -1.79 -4.73
CA THR A 201 0.54 -1.50 -3.31
C THR A 201 1.52 -0.47 -2.74
N ALA A 202 2.81 -0.57 -3.09
CA ALA A 202 3.85 0.36 -2.60
C ALA A 202 3.53 1.82 -2.95
N ASN A 203 3.29 2.10 -4.24
CA ASN A 203 2.98 3.45 -4.69
C ASN A 203 1.60 3.91 -4.21
N SER A 204 0.60 3.02 -4.21
CA SER A 204 -0.72 3.34 -3.65
C SER A 204 -0.59 3.80 -2.20
N MET A 205 0.14 3.06 -1.34
CA MET A 205 0.33 3.44 0.06
C MET A 205 1.13 4.74 0.24
N ASN A 206 2.14 5.01 -0.61
CA ASN A 206 2.88 6.27 -0.57
C ASN A 206 2.01 7.46 -1.02
N CYS A 207 1.12 7.26 -1.98
CA CYS A 207 0.13 8.24 -2.42
C CYS A 207 -0.96 8.48 -1.35
N LEU A 208 -1.46 7.41 -0.71
CA LEU A 208 -2.43 7.53 0.37
C LEU A 208 -1.83 8.25 1.60
N ASN A 209 -0.58 7.99 1.91
CA ASN A 209 0.12 8.67 3.00
C ASN A 209 0.22 10.19 2.76
N GLU A 210 0.46 10.60 1.50
CA GLU A 210 0.38 12.00 1.09
C GLU A 210 -1.05 12.54 1.25
N ALA A 211 -2.07 11.80 0.79
CA ALA A 211 -3.48 12.20 0.86
C ALA A 211 -4.03 12.28 2.30
N ILE A 212 -3.57 11.41 3.22
CA ILE A 212 -3.88 11.49 4.66
C ILE A 212 -3.30 12.79 5.25
N GLY A 213 -2.22 13.33 4.69
CA GLY A 213 -1.57 14.55 5.14
C GLY A 213 -0.32 14.34 6.00
N LEU A 214 0.25 13.14 6.07
CA LEU A 214 1.46 12.83 6.87
C LEU A 214 2.76 12.90 6.07
N ALA A 215 2.70 13.17 4.76
CA ALA A 215 3.85 13.34 3.88
C ALA A 215 3.75 14.63 3.08
N LEU A 216 4.88 15.04 2.48
CA LEU A 216 4.97 16.24 1.66
C LEU A 216 4.42 16.01 0.24
N PRO A 217 3.95 17.06 -0.47
CA PRO A 217 3.50 16.96 -1.85
C PRO A 217 4.59 16.42 -2.78
N GLY A 218 4.23 15.45 -3.61
CA GLY A 218 5.15 14.72 -4.46
C GLY A 218 5.79 13.49 -3.81
N ASN A 219 5.48 13.20 -2.55
CA ASN A 219 5.98 12.01 -1.87
C ASN A 219 5.64 10.71 -2.60
N GLY A 220 4.41 10.57 -3.11
CA GLY A 220 3.96 9.36 -3.79
C GLY A 220 4.46 9.22 -5.23
N THR A 221 4.87 10.30 -5.90
CA THR A 221 5.06 10.28 -7.35
C THR A 221 6.43 10.72 -7.87
N THR A 222 7.22 11.49 -7.09
CA THR A 222 8.58 11.87 -7.50
C THR A 222 9.49 10.65 -7.54
N LEU A 223 10.15 10.39 -8.67
CA LEU A 223 11.00 9.20 -8.85
C LEU A 223 12.19 9.16 -7.89
N ALA A 224 12.62 7.96 -7.51
CA ALA A 224 13.79 7.75 -6.65
C ALA A 224 15.10 8.31 -7.26
N THR A 225 15.22 8.24 -8.58
CA THR A 225 16.37 8.73 -9.34
C THR A 225 16.45 10.24 -9.47
N GLN A 226 15.34 10.95 -9.21
CA GLN A 226 15.25 12.40 -9.45
C GLN A 226 15.87 13.24 -8.31
N VAL A 227 16.63 14.27 -8.67
CA VAL A 227 17.22 15.20 -7.69
C VAL A 227 16.17 15.94 -6.87
N GLU A 228 14.95 16.16 -7.41
CA GLU A 228 13.85 16.78 -6.69
C GLU A 228 13.42 15.95 -5.46
N ARG A 229 13.60 14.61 -5.49
CA ARG A 229 13.36 13.74 -4.34
C ARG A 229 14.25 14.07 -3.14
N LYS A 230 15.50 14.51 -3.38
CA LYS A 230 16.40 14.92 -2.31
C LYS A 230 15.85 16.08 -1.48
N LYS A 231 15.13 17.01 -2.12
CA LYS A 231 14.50 18.15 -1.42
C LYS A 231 13.48 17.70 -0.40
N LEU A 232 12.69 16.64 -0.71
CA LEU A 232 11.69 16.09 0.22
C LEU A 232 12.34 15.55 1.50
N PHE A 233 13.50 14.92 1.42
CA PHE A 233 14.23 14.44 2.61
C PHE A 233 14.71 15.59 3.48
N LEU A 234 15.26 16.64 2.88
CA LEU A 234 15.74 17.82 3.60
C LEU A 234 14.57 18.59 4.23
N GLU A 235 13.51 18.79 3.48
CA GLU A 235 12.30 19.47 3.94
C GLU A 235 11.62 18.72 5.10
N ALA A 236 11.53 17.38 5.02
CA ALA A 236 11.02 16.57 6.11
C ALA A 236 11.84 16.71 7.40
N GLY A 237 13.19 16.78 7.27
CA GLY A 237 14.07 16.98 8.41
C GLY A 237 13.91 18.35 9.09
N HIS A 238 13.72 19.43 8.32
CA HIS A 238 13.42 20.75 8.88
C HIS A 238 12.01 20.77 9.49
N ARG A 239 11.01 20.26 8.76
CA ARG A 239 9.60 20.30 9.16
C ARG A 239 9.33 19.56 10.46
N ILE A 240 9.97 18.41 10.70
CA ILE A 240 9.75 17.66 11.97
C ILE A 240 10.21 18.45 13.19
N VAL A 241 11.25 19.28 13.08
CA VAL A 241 11.70 20.14 14.18
C VAL A 241 10.67 21.25 14.45
N ASP A 242 10.08 21.82 13.39
CA ASP A 242 9.01 22.81 13.57
C ASP A 242 7.75 22.19 14.19
N MET A 243 7.39 20.98 13.80
CA MET A 243 6.30 20.22 14.42
C MET A 243 6.57 19.94 15.91
N CYS A 244 7.82 19.62 16.26
CA CYS A 244 8.22 19.48 17.67
C CYS A 244 8.01 20.76 18.44
N ARG A 245 8.43 21.91 17.91
CA ARG A 245 8.22 23.22 18.56
C ARG A 245 6.73 23.54 18.69
N ALA A 246 5.93 23.29 17.66
CA ALA A 246 4.49 23.50 17.71
C ALA A 246 3.87 22.68 18.87
N TYR A 247 4.22 21.41 18.98
CA TYR A 247 3.66 20.52 20.01
C TYR A 247 4.19 20.81 21.41
N TYR A 248 5.53 20.88 21.61
CA TYR A 248 6.11 20.98 22.93
C TYR A 248 6.18 22.42 23.47
N ASP A 249 6.44 23.41 22.63
CA ASP A 249 6.58 24.80 23.08
C ASP A 249 5.25 25.54 23.05
N ASN A 250 4.39 25.28 22.04
CA ASN A 250 3.15 26.02 21.81
C ASN A 250 1.88 25.25 22.21
N ASP A 251 1.99 24.00 22.68
CA ASP A 251 0.86 23.15 23.10
C ASP A 251 -0.13 22.85 21.94
N ASP A 252 0.40 22.74 20.72
CA ASP A 252 -0.38 22.52 19.51
C ASP A 252 -0.48 21.02 19.17
N ASP A 253 -1.63 20.43 19.47
CA ASP A 253 -1.91 19.02 19.21
C ASP A 253 -2.28 18.75 17.73
N SER A 254 -2.47 19.79 16.91
CA SER A 254 -2.87 19.62 15.49
C SER A 254 -1.79 18.90 14.66
N VAL A 255 -0.53 18.98 15.10
CA VAL A 255 0.61 18.33 14.43
C VAL A 255 0.75 16.83 14.72
N LEU A 256 -0.11 16.26 15.56
CA LEU A 256 -0.06 14.85 15.92
C LEU A 256 -0.69 13.95 14.83
N PRO A 257 -0.18 12.74 14.62
CA PRO A 257 -0.72 11.81 13.62
C PRO A 257 -2.23 11.58 13.72
N ARG A 258 -2.77 11.38 14.93
CA ARG A 258 -4.22 11.14 15.12
C ARG A 258 -5.07 12.41 14.93
N SER A 259 -4.48 13.60 15.04
CA SER A 259 -5.16 14.86 14.74
C SER A 259 -5.24 15.10 13.23
N ILE A 260 -4.26 14.61 12.46
CA ILE A 260 -4.20 14.69 10.99
C ILE A 260 -5.01 13.56 10.37
N ALA A 261 -4.80 12.33 10.78
CA ALA A 261 -5.45 11.12 10.26
C ALA A 261 -6.87 10.94 10.85
N THR A 262 -7.74 11.90 10.60
CA THR A 262 -9.15 11.87 10.99
C THR A 262 -9.97 10.96 10.08
N LYS A 263 -11.24 10.66 10.43
CA LYS A 263 -12.15 9.92 9.53
C LYS A 263 -12.23 10.58 8.16
N HIS A 264 -12.35 11.92 8.09
CA HIS A 264 -12.39 12.66 6.84
C HIS A 264 -11.09 12.55 6.03
N ALA A 265 -9.93 12.49 6.69
CA ALA A 265 -8.65 12.25 6.01
C ALA A 265 -8.59 10.82 5.42
N PHE A 266 -9.09 9.81 6.13
CA PHE A 266 -9.21 8.44 5.60
C PHE A 266 -10.20 8.36 4.43
N GLU A 267 -11.34 9.04 4.51
CA GLU A 267 -12.31 9.12 3.42
C GLU A 267 -11.71 9.80 2.18
N ASN A 268 -10.95 10.89 2.34
CA ASN A 268 -10.25 11.56 1.25
C ASN A 268 -9.16 10.66 0.63
N ALA A 269 -8.38 9.97 1.46
CA ALA A 269 -7.38 9.03 0.99
C ALA A 269 -8.00 7.87 0.20
N MET A 270 -9.12 7.30 0.68
CA MET A 270 -9.83 6.27 -0.07
C MET A 270 -10.50 6.79 -1.33
N SER A 271 -10.99 8.04 -1.33
CA SER A 271 -11.48 8.68 -2.55
C SER A 271 -10.39 8.80 -3.61
N LEU A 272 -9.17 9.16 -3.19
CA LEU A 272 -8.00 9.15 -4.07
C LEU A 272 -7.70 7.75 -4.60
N ASP A 273 -7.65 6.74 -3.72
CA ASP A 273 -7.30 5.36 -4.10
C ASP A 273 -8.28 4.77 -5.12
N VAL A 274 -9.58 4.99 -4.88
CA VAL A 274 -10.67 4.62 -5.79
C VAL A 274 -10.56 5.33 -7.13
N ALA A 275 -10.24 6.63 -7.13
CA ALA A 275 -10.07 7.44 -8.35
C ALA A 275 -8.85 7.03 -9.18
N MET A 276 -7.80 6.50 -8.54
CA MET A 276 -6.59 6.00 -9.22
C MET A 276 -6.68 4.54 -9.64
N GLY A 277 -7.70 3.79 -9.20
CA GLY A 277 -7.72 2.34 -9.33
C GLY A 277 -6.54 1.68 -8.62
N GLY A 278 -6.30 2.03 -7.36
CA GLY A 278 -5.20 1.55 -6.55
C GLY A 278 -5.25 0.04 -6.26
N SER A 279 -4.38 -0.41 -5.38
CA SER A 279 -4.28 -1.84 -5.02
C SER A 279 -5.39 -2.25 -4.05
N THR A 280 -5.95 -3.46 -4.19
CA THR A 280 -6.87 -4.03 -3.18
C THR A 280 -6.22 -4.16 -1.80
N ASN A 281 -4.89 -4.28 -1.73
CA ASN A 281 -4.15 -4.32 -0.47
C ASN A 281 -4.23 -3.03 0.33
N THR A 282 -4.47 -1.88 -0.32
CA THR A 282 -4.67 -0.60 0.37
C THR A 282 -5.88 -0.65 1.28
N VAL A 283 -6.96 -1.34 0.86
CA VAL A 283 -8.16 -1.56 1.70
C VAL A 283 -7.77 -2.24 3.01
N LEU A 284 -6.97 -3.32 2.94
CA LEU A 284 -6.50 -4.03 4.13
C LEU A 284 -5.65 -3.12 5.04
N HIS A 285 -4.78 -2.31 4.44
CA HIS A 285 -3.86 -1.47 5.19
C HIS A 285 -4.53 -0.26 5.80
N ILE A 286 -5.44 0.41 5.09
CA ILE A 286 -6.14 1.57 5.61
C ILE A 286 -7.04 1.22 6.80
N LEU A 287 -7.72 0.06 6.75
CA LEU A 287 -8.50 -0.45 7.88
C LEU A 287 -7.63 -0.70 9.11
N ALA A 288 -6.42 -1.26 8.90
CA ALA A 288 -5.47 -1.48 10.00
C ALA A 288 -4.97 -0.17 10.61
N ILE A 289 -4.65 0.81 9.79
CA ILE A 289 -4.17 2.14 10.24
C ILE A 289 -5.29 2.89 10.98
N ALA A 290 -6.52 2.86 10.45
CA ALA A 290 -7.68 3.46 11.09
C ALA A 290 -7.99 2.82 12.46
N HIS A 291 -7.89 1.49 12.55
CA HIS A 291 -8.02 0.76 13.81
C HIS A 291 -7.02 1.28 14.87
N GLU A 292 -5.75 1.40 14.52
CA GLU A 292 -4.70 1.89 15.43
C GLU A 292 -4.82 3.41 15.73
N ALA A 293 -5.42 4.16 14.83
CA ALA A 293 -5.77 5.56 15.07
C ALA A 293 -6.97 5.74 16.01
N GLY A 294 -7.74 4.66 16.26
CA GLY A 294 -9.00 4.72 16.99
C GLY A 294 -10.14 5.36 16.20
N VAL A 295 -10.07 5.29 14.87
CA VAL A 295 -11.07 5.84 13.95
C VAL A 295 -12.00 4.72 13.48
N ASP A 296 -13.31 4.93 13.62
CA ASP A 296 -14.33 4.03 13.09
C ASP A 296 -14.44 4.22 11.56
N PHE A 297 -13.68 3.39 10.84
CA PHE A 297 -13.62 3.35 9.39
C PHE A 297 -13.70 1.90 8.92
N THR A 298 -14.67 1.59 8.05
CA THR A 298 -15.09 0.23 7.72
C THR A 298 -15.12 -0.04 6.21
N LEU A 299 -15.36 -1.29 5.82
CA LEU A 299 -15.62 -1.65 4.42
C LEU A 299 -16.87 -0.98 3.86
N ASP A 300 -17.87 -0.68 4.69
CA ASP A 300 -19.09 0.03 4.27
C ASP A 300 -18.77 1.48 3.88
N ASP A 301 -17.87 2.15 4.62
CA ASP A 301 -17.38 3.49 4.24
C ASP A 301 -16.66 3.43 2.89
N ILE A 302 -15.84 2.41 2.67
CA ILE A 302 -15.11 2.20 1.41
C ILE A 302 -16.07 1.92 0.24
N ASP A 303 -17.09 1.08 0.43
CA ASP A 303 -18.11 0.81 -0.60
C ASP A 303 -18.91 2.08 -0.94
N ALA A 304 -19.30 2.86 0.07
CA ALA A 304 -19.99 4.13 -0.13
C ALA A 304 -19.14 5.13 -0.94
N ILE A 305 -17.83 5.20 -0.68
CA ILE A 305 -16.89 6.01 -1.46
C ILE A 305 -16.80 5.49 -2.89
N SER A 306 -16.61 4.18 -3.07
CA SER A 306 -16.47 3.54 -4.39
C SER A 306 -17.67 3.80 -5.31
N ARG A 307 -18.88 3.87 -4.76
CA ARG A 307 -20.11 4.13 -5.53
C ARG A 307 -20.24 5.58 -6.03
N ARG A 308 -19.59 6.54 -5.38
CA ARG A 308 -19.71 7.97 -5.72
C ARG A 308 -18.50 8.57 -6.42
N VAL A 309 -17.33 7.94 -6.27
CA VAL A 309 -16.07 8.47 -6.80
C VAL A 309 -15.73 7.75 -8.10
N PRO A 310 -15.66 8.47 -9.24
CA PRO A 310 -15.30 7.89 -10.51
C PRO A 310 -13.81 7.55 -10.62
N CYS A 311 -13.44 6.65 -11.53
CA CYS A 311 -12.05 6.36 -11.85
C CYS A 311 -11.50 7.45 -12.80
N LEU A 312 -10.62 8.30 -12.28
CA LEU A 312 -10.05 9.45 -13.00
C LEU A 312 -8.67 9.18 -13.59
N CYS A 313 -8.00 8.10 -13.13
CA CYS A 313 -6.64 7.79 -13.55
C CYS A 313 -6.48 6.28 -13.72
N LYS A 314 -5.88 5.86 -14.85
CA LYS A 314 -5.50 4.46 -15.08
C LYS A 314 -4.03 4.38 -15.40
N VAL A 315 -3.28 3.72 -14.53
CA VAL A 315 -1.84 3.47 -14.66
C VAL A 315 -1.56 1.98 -14.65
N ALA A 316 -0.38 1.57 -15.06
CA ALA A 316 0.04 0.17 -14.97
C ALA A 316 -0.27 -0.40 -13.57
N PRO A 317 -0.81 -1.61 -13.46
CA PRO A 317 -1.06 -2.61 -14.50
C PRO A 317 -2.42 -2.46 -15.22
N ASN A 318 -3.24 -1.43 -14.90
CA ASN A 318 -4.56 -1.21 -15.51
C ASN A 318 -4.48 -0.49 -16.88
N SER A 319 -3.28 -0.07 -17.26
CA SER A 319 -2.96 0.58 -18.53
C SER A 319 -1.55 0.20 -18.96
N THR A 320 -1.33 0.03 -20.25
CA THR A 320 0.01 -0.13 -20.85
C THR A 320 0.61 1.21 -21.28
N THR A 321 -0.16 2.30 -21.19
CA THR A 321 0.24 3.63 -21.67
C THR A 321 0.88 4.45 -20.57
N TYR A 322 0.35 4.41 -19.35
CA TYR A 322 0.73 5.29 -18.26
C TYR A 322 1.38 4.53 -17.10
N HIS A 323 2.46 5.11 -16.55
CA HIS A 323 3.16 4.69 -15.35
C HIS A 323 3.18 5.84 -14.33
N ILE A 324 3.76 5.65 -13.16
CA ILE A 324 3.74 6.64 -12.08
C ILE A 324 4.39 7.97 -12.47
N GLU A 325 5.39 7.96 -13.34
CA GLU A 325 6.05 9.14 -13.89
C GLU A 325 5.11 10.03 -14.72
N HIS A 326 4.08 9.45 -15.34
CA HIS A 326 3.06 10.20 -16.07
C HIS A 326 2.06 10.86 -15.10
N VAL A 327 1.70 10.18 -14.01
CA VAL A 327 0.90 10.77 -12.93
C VAL A 327 1.66 11.95 -12.33
N HIS A 328 2.97 11.80 -12.11
CA HIS A 328 3.83 12.88 -11.62
C HIS A 328 3.77 14.10 -12.56
N ARG A 329 4.03 13.91 -13.86
CA ARG A 329 3.97 14.98 -14.86
C ARG A 329 2.60 15.66 -14.93
N ALA A 330 1.52 14.93 -14.64
CA ALA A 330 0.15 15.45 -14.61
C ALA A 330 -0.21 16.20 -13.31
N GLY A 331 0.77 16.41 -12.41
CA GLY A 331 0.60 17.14 -11.15
C GLY A 331 0.42 16.27 -9.92
N GLY A 332 0.63 14.96 -10.05
CA GLY A 332 0.67 14.02 -8.94
C GLY A 332 -0.63 13.96 -8.13
N ILE A 333 -0.47 13.73 -6.84
CA ILE A 333 -1.59 13.57 -5.91
C ILE A 333 -2.40 14.86 -5.73
N PRO A 334 -1.80 16.07 -5.63
CA PRO A 334 -2.58 17.30 -5.55
C PRO A 334 -3.49 17.55 -6.75
N ALA A 335 -3.09 17.16 -7.97
CA ALA A 335 -3.95 17.31 -9.15
C ALA A 335 -5.16 16.37 -9.09
N LEU A 336 -4.97 15.11 -8.66
CA LEU A 336 -6.09 14.17 -8.45
C LEU A 336 -7.04 14.64 -7.34
N LEU A 337 -6.49 15.04 -6.19
CA LEU A 337 -7.30 15.60 -5.10
C LEU A 337 -7.99 16.90 -5.55
N GLY A 338 -7.34 17.71 -6.38
CA GLY A 338 -7.91 18.91 -6.97
C GLY A 338 -9.15 18.63 -7.83
N GLU A 339 -9.08 17.60 -8.71
CA GLU A 339 -10.24 17.17 -9.50
C GLU A 339 -11.39 16.68 -8.61
N LEU A 340 -11.08 15.85 -7.62
CA LEU A 340 -12.08 15.36 -6.66
C LEU A 340 -12.69 16.50 -5.83
N ASN A 341 -11.89 17.49 -5.41
CA ASN A 341 -12.38 18.66 -4.67
C ASN A 341 -13.28 19.57 -5.52
N ARG A 342 -12.92 19.80 -6.80
CA ARG A 342 -13.77 20.55 -7.76
C ARG A 342 -15.12 19.87 -7.97
N ALA A 343 -15.14 18.55 -7.96
CA ALA A 343 -16.36 17.74 -8.05
C ALA A 343 -17.16 17.65 -6.74
N GLY A 344 -16.66 18.20 -5.62
CA GLY A 344 -17.34 18.13 -4.31
C GLY A 344 -17.29 16.75 -3.66
N LEU A 345 -16.29 15.92 -4.02
CA LEU A 345 -16.14 14.54 -3.56
C LEU A 345 -15.19 14.38 -2.36
N LEU A 346 -14.59 15.48 -1.88
CA LEU A 346 -13.70 15.48 -0.71
C LEU A 346 -14.27 16.23 0.48
N ASN A 347 -13.86 15.80 1.66
CA ASN A 347 -14.05 16.56 2.91
C ASN A 347 -13.00 17.68 2.99
N ARG A 348 -13.42 18.90 3.31
CA ARG A 348 -12.55 20.08 3.29
C ARG A 348 -11.92 20.42 4.64
N ASP A 349 -12.44 19.89 5.73
CA ASP A 349 -12.00 20.11 7.11
C ASP A 349 -10.84 19.19 7.52
N VAL A 350 -9.87 19.04 6.63
CA VAL A 350 -8.64 18.29 6.85
C VAL A 350 -7.43 19.20 6.70
N HIS A 351 -6.35 18.85 7.36
CA HIS A 351 -5.06 19.54 7.28
C HIS A 351 -3.93 18.53 7.15
N SER A 352 -2.72 19.00 6.94
CA SER A 352 -1.55 18.14 6.73
C SER A 352 -0.33 18.64 7.50
N VAL A 353 0.72 17.86 7.54
CA VAL A 353 2.01 18.28 8.11
C VAL A 353 2.60 19.53 7.46
N HIS A 354 2.15 19.92 6.27
CA HIS A 354 2.70 21.04 5.49
C HIS A 354 1.70 22.17 5.23
N ALA A 355 0.40 21.96 5.41
CA ALA A 355 -0.64 22.95 5.14
C ALA A 355 -1.76 22.89 6.20
N PRO A 356 -2.25 24.05 6.69
CA PRO A 356 -3.27 24.10 7.73
C PRO A 356 -4.69 23.77 7.22
N SER A 357 -4.88 23.68 5.90
CA SER A 357 -6.16 23.33 5.29
C SER A 357 -5.96 22.67 3.93
N LEU A 358 -6.96 21.91 3.47
CA LEU A 358 -6.99 21.34 2.13
C LEU A 358 -6.99 22.44 1.05
N GLU A 359 -7.64 23.57 1.31
CA GLU A 359 -7.71 24.69 0.38
C GLU A 359 -6.33 25.31 0.12
N GLU A 360 -5.56 25.57 1.18
CA GLU A 360 -4.20 26.10 1.04
C GLU A 360 -3.27 25.08 0.39
N TRP A 361 -3.40 23.81 0.76
CA TRP A 361 -2.63 22.75 0.13
C TRP A 361 -2.87 22.70 -1.38
N LEU A 362 -4.13 22.52 -1.80
CA LEU A 362 -4.47 22.40 -3.23
C LEU A 362 -4.24 23.74 -3.98
N GLY A 363 -4.48 24.89 -3.33
CA GLY A 363 -4.17 26.20 -3.90
C GLY A 363 -2.70 26.35 -4.31
N ALA A 364 -1.79 25.82 -3.50
CA ALA A 364 -0.35 25.91 -3.74
C ALA A 364 0.21 24.81 -4.66
N TRP A 365 -0.36 23.60 -4.63
CA TRP A 365 0.25 22.42 -5.24
C TRP A 365 -0.52 21.80 -6.40
N ASP A 366 -1.83 22.05 -6.56
CA ASP A 366 -2.56 21.60 -7.73
C ASP A 366 -2.24 22.48 -8.94
N ILE A 367 -1.50 21.94 -9.89
CA ILE A 367 -1.06 22.65 -11.11
C ILE A 367 -2.21 23.13 -11.99
N ARG A 368 -3.43 22.65 -11.75
CA ARG A 368 -4.65 23.03 -12.48
C ARG A 368 -5.48 24.08 -11.74
N SER A 369 -5.08 24.47 -10.52
CA SER A 369 -5.82 25.44 -9.70
C SER A 369 -5.71 26.88 -10.15
N GLY A 370 -4.77 27.20 -11.03
CA GLY A 370 -4.41 28.57 -11.41
C GLY A 370 -3.57 29.32 -10.37
N GLY A 371 -3.51 28.85 -9.11
CA GLY A 371 -2.73 29.41 -8.00
C GLY A 371 -1.44 28.64 -7.69
N ALA A 372 -1.17 27.56 -8.40
CA ALA A 372 -0.03 26.69 -8.17
C ALA A 372 1.31 27.45 -8.19
N THR A 373 2.14 27.18 -7.19
CA THR A 373 3.44 27.82 -7.01
C THR A 373 4.43 27.40 -8.13
N ASP A 374 5.45 28.22 -8.36
CA ASP A 374 6.53 27.85 -9.30
C ASP A 374 7.29 26.62 -8.81
N GLU A 375 7.41 26.43 -7.50
CA GLU A 375 7.98 25.23 -6.90
C GLU A 375 7.18 23.98 -7.26
N ALA A 376 5.84 24.00 -7.13
CA ALA A 376 4.98 22.91 -7.52
C ALA A 376 5.13 22.57 -9.00
N LYS A 377 5.10 23.56 -9.88
CA LYS A 377 5.29 23.40 -11.32
C LYS A 377 6.64 22.77 -11.65
N HIS A 378 7.71 23.24 -10.99
CA HIS A 378 9.05 22.71 -11.19
C HIS A 378 9.17 21.27 -10.70
N ARG A 379 8.63 20.94 -9.53
CA ARG A 379 8.63 19.58 -8.96
C ARG A 379 7.98 18.60 -9.90
N TYR A 380 6.82 18.91 -10.45
CA TYR A 380 6.07 18.01 -11.34
C TYR A 380 6.61 17.96 -12.79
N LEU A 381 7.58 18.80 -13.14
CA LEU A 381 8.36 18.67 -14.38
C LEU A 381 9.48 17.63 -14.28
N ALA A 382 9.79 17.10 -13.09
CA ALA A 382 10.87 16.13 -12.91
C ALA A 382 10.62 14.87 -13.76
N ALA A 383 11.58 14.50 -14.61
CA ALA A 383 11.45 13.46 -15.62
C ALA A 383 12.42 12.29 -15.37
N PRO A 384 12.13 11.07 -15.86
CA PRO A 384 13.02 9.93 -15.74
C PRO A 384 14.38 10.18 -16.43
N GLY A 385 15.43 9.52 -15.92
CA GLY A 385 16.75 9.54 -16.49
C GLY A 385 16.92 8.63 -17.70
N GLY A 386 16.12 7.57 -17.76
CA GLY A 386 16.18 6.56 -18.82
C GLY A 386 17.43 5.69 -18.77
N VAL A 387 18.15 5.67 -17.64
CA VAL A 387 19.40 4.94 -17.46
C VAL A 387 19.29 3.97 -16.30
N ARG A 388 19.70 2.72 -16.54
CA ARG A 388 19.71 1.70 -15.48
C ARG A 388 20.65 2.09 -14.34
N THR A 389 20.14 2.20 -13.11
CA THR A 389 20.90 2.60 -11.93
C THR A 389 20.26 2.18 -10.62
N THR A 390 21.09 1.91 -9.61
CA THR A 390 20.66 1.71 -8.20
C THR A 390 20.91 2.96 -7.35
N HIS A 391 21.35 4.06 -7.96
CA HIS A 391 21.69 5.30 -7.26
C HIS A 391 20.51 6.28 -7.28
N ALA A 392 20.10 6.73 -6.09
CA ALA A 392 19.17 7.83 -5.95
C ALA A 392 19.74 9.14 -6.51
N PHE A 393 18.84 10.06 -6.87
CA PHE A 393 19.20 11.43 -7.30
C PHE A 393 20.18 11.50 -8.49
N SER A 394 20.15 10.50 -9.36
CA SER A 394 21.07 10.34 -10.48
C SER A 394 20.66 11.13 -11.72
N THR A 395 19.47 11.73 -11.75
CA THR A 395 19.00 12.54 -12.87
C THR A 395 18.40 13.87 -12.42
N ALA A 396 18.63 14.91 -13.24
CA ALA A 396 18.01 16.22 -13.14
C ALA A 396 17.16 16.56 -14.39
N ASN A 397 16.77 15.53 -15.15
CA ASN A 397 15.98 15.72 -16.36
C ASN A 397 14.62 16.32 -16.02
N LEU A 398 14.11 17.16 -16.91
CA LEU A 398 12.78 17.76 -16.81
C LEU A 398 11.99 17.45 -18.08
N PHE A 399 10.70 17.25 -17.95
CA PHE A 399 9.78 17.27 -19.09
C PHE A 399 9.72 18.67 -19.68
N GLU A 400 9.48 18.77 -20.97
CA GLU A 400 9.34 20.07 -21.67
C GLU A 400 8.13 20.87 -21.17
N SER A 401 7.06 20.16 -20.75
CA SER A 401 5.83 20.74 -20.25
C SER A 401 5.13 19.81 -19.28
N LEU A 402 4.34 20.38 -18.38
CA LEU A 402 3.35 19.64 -17.59
C LEU A 402 2.28 19.04 -18.49
N GLU A 403 1.66 17.95 -18.05
CA GLU A 403 0.50 17.37 -18.69
C GLU A 403 -0.77 17.90 -17.98
N THR A 404 -1.62 18.62 -18.68
CA THR A 404 -2.82 19.25 -18.11
C THR A 404 -4.10 18.92 -18.89
N ASP A 405 -4.02 17.98 -19.85
CA ASP A 405 -5.19 17.51 -20.60
C ASP A 405 -6.11 16.69 -19.67
N SER A 406 -7.21 17.31 -19.25
CA SER A 406 -8.20 16.67 -18.39
C SER A 406 -9.20 15.78 -19.12
N GLU A 407 -9.22 15.81 -20.43
CA GLU A 407 -10.13 15.01 -21.28
C GLU A 407 -9.49 13.68 -21.67
N ASN A 408 -8.25 13.70 -22.19
CA ASN A 408 -7.59 12.52 -22.76
C ASN A 408 -6.28 12.15 -22.05
N GLY A 409 -5.83 12.96 -21.09
CA GLY A 409 -4.57 12.78 -20.40
C GLY A 409 -4.56 11.65 -19.37
N CYS A 410 -3.46 11.58 -18.61
CA CYS A 410 -3.26 10.59 -17.56
C CYS A 410 -4.27 10.77 -16.41
N ILE A 411 -4.45 12.02 -15.96
CA ILE A 411 -5.45 12.40 -14.96
C ILE A 411 -6.59 13.09 -15.67
N ARG A 412 -7.78 12.53 -15.61
CA ARG A 412 -8.99 13.06 -16.23
C ARG A 412 -9.86 13.79 -15.23
N ASP A 413 -10.72 14.70 -15.73
CA ASP A 413 -11.79 15.25 -14.91
C ASP A 413 -12.98 14.26 -14.79
N VAL A 414 -13.97 14.64 -13.99
CA VAL A 414 -15.13 13.77 -13.71
C VAL A 414 -16.01 13.54 -14.95
N GLU A 415 -16.07 14.50 -15.87
CA GLU A 415 -16.88 14.39 -17.10
C GLU A 415 -16.28 13.37 -18.07
N HIS A 416 -14.94 13.23 -18.07
CA HIS A 416 -14.17 12.34 -18.94
C HIS A 416 -13.61 11.11 -18.21
N ALA A 417 -14.13 10.81 -17.01
CA ALA A 417 -13.69 9.68 -16.20
C ALA A 417 -13.70 8.36 -16.99
N TYR A 418 -12.75 7.47 -16.68
CA TYR A 418 -12.67 6.14 -17.28
C TYR A 418 -13.88 5.27 -16.95
N THR A 419 -14.41 5.38 -15.74
CA THR A 419 -15.65 4.73 -15.28
C THR A 419 -16.37 5.66 -14.32
N LYS A 420 -17.71 5.54 -14.24
CA LYS A 420 -18.53 6.34 -13.31
C LYS A 420 -18.40 5.87 -11.87
N ASP A 421 -18.21 4.56 -11.68
CA ASP A 421 -17.90 3.93 -10.40
C ASP A 421 -16.38 3.86 -10.21
N GLY A 422 -15.94 3.75 -8.98
CA GLY A 422 -14.53 3.70 -8.65
C GLY A 422 -13.80 2.46 -9.15
N GLY A 423 -12.47 2.52 -9.11
CA GLY A 423 -11.61 1.41 -9.54
C GLY A 423 -11.52 0.23 -8.57
N LEU A 424 -12.12 0.33 -7.38
CA LEU A 424 -12.25 -0.71 -6.36
C LEU A 424 -13.71 -0.87 -5.96
N ALA A 425 -14.12 -2.07 -5.56
CA ALA A 425 -15.47 -2.33 -5.09
C ALA A 425 -15.48 -3.37 -3.96
N VAL A 426 -16.47 -3.26 -3.07
CA VAL A 426 -16.73 -4.26 -2.02
C VAL A 426 -17.97 -5.06 -2.41
N LEU A 427 -17.87 -6.39 -2.34
CA LEU A 427 -18.96 -7.32 -2.64
C LEU A 427 -19.41 -8.04 -1.38
N TYR A 428 -20.69 -8.30 -1.26
CA TYR A 428 -21.31 -8.98 -0.13
C TYR A 428 -22.17 -10.18 -0.59
N GLY A 429 -22.42 -11.12 0.29
CA GLY A 429 -23.28 -12.27 0.04
C GLY A 429 -23.04 -13.40 1.01
N ASN A 430 -23.68 -14.55 0.77
CA ASN A 430 -23.67 -15.67 1.70
C ASN A 430 -22.30 -16.36 1.86
N ILE A 431 -21.31 -16.04 1.02
CA ILE A 431 -19.91 -16.49 1.16
C ILE A 431 -18.95 -15.34 1.45
N ALA A 432 -19.46 -14.11 1.57
CA ALA A 432 -18.72 -12.90 1.89
C ALA A 432 -19.57 -12.03 2.84
N GLU A 433 -19.93 -12.57 3.99
CA GLU A 433 -20.86 -11.96 4.95
C GLU A 433 -20.35 -10.61 5.44
N ASN A 434 -19.04 -10.49 5.68
CA ASN A 434 -18.36 -9.26 6.11
C ASN A 434 -17.68 -8.51 4.95
N GLY A 435 -17.91 -8.96 3.71
CA GLY A 435 -17.40 -8.33 2.51
C GLY A 435 -16.23 -9.07 1.85
N ALA A 436 -15.99 -8.69 0.61
CA ALA A 436 -14.88 -9.12 -0.24
C ALA A 436 -14.49 -7.96 -1.16
N VAL A 437 -13.25 -7.88 -1.61
CA VAL A 437 -12.73 -6.75 -2.38
C VAL A 437 -12.35 -7.17 -3.80
N ILE A 438 -12.75 -6.36 -4.78
CA ILE A 438 -12.41 -6.53 -6.19
C ILE A 438 -11.83 -5.22 -6.76
N LYS A 439 -10.83 -5.35 -7.64
CA LYS A 439 -10.30 -4.24 -8.44
C LYS A 439 -11.08 -4.15 -9.76
N SER A 440 -12.10 -3.28 -9.80
CA SER A 440 -12.99 -3.13 -10.96
C SER A 440 -12.36 -2.36 -12.12
N ALA A 441 -11.38 -1.48 -11.86
CA ALA A 441 -10.73 -0.66 -12.89
C ALA A 441 -10.08 -1.45 -14.04
N GLY A 442 -9.69 -2.70 -13.79
CA GLY A 442 -9.05 -3.59 -14.76
C GLY A 442 -9.98 -4.61 -15.43
N ILE A 443 -11.28 -4.55 -15.15
CA ILE A 443 -12.27 -5.52 -15.64
C ILE A 443 -13.07 -4.91 -16.79
N ASP A 444 -13.32 -5.71 -17.83
CA ASP A 444 -14.25 -5.36 -18.91
C ASP A 444 -15.69 -5.36 -18.36
N GLU A 445 -16.45 -4.30 -18.58
CA GLU A 445 -17.82 -4.15 -18.05
C GLU A 445 -18.76 -5.31 -18.46
N SER A 446 -18.50 -5.96 -19.59
CA SER A 446 -19.23 -7.15 -20.02
C SER A 446 -19.12 -8.33 -19.06
N LEU A 447 -18.10 -8.31 -18.18
CA LEU A 447 -17.81 -9.32 -17.17
C LEU A 447 -18.29 -8.94 -15.76
N PHE A 448 -18.96 -7.79 -15.59
CA PHE A 448 -19.47 -7.35 -14.29
C PHE A 448 -20.56 -8.26 -13.72
N HIS A 449 -21.21 -9.07 -14.55
CA HIS A 449 -22.04 -10.18 -14.11
C HIS A 449 -21.48 -11.49 -14.64
N PHE A 450 -21.07 -12.37 -13.74
CA PHE A 450 -20.48 -13.67 -14.06
C PHE A 450 -21.12 -14.75 -13.20
N VAL A 451 -21.55 -15.83 -13.85
CA VAL A 451 -22.04 -17.04 -13.17
C VAL A 451 -21.20 -18.20 -13.66
N GLY A 452 -20.62 -18.94 -12.70
CA GLY A 452 -19.73 -20.04 -13.04
C GLY A 452 -19.75 -21.16 -12.02
N ARG A 453 -19.13 -22.27 -12.41
CA ARG A 453 -19.04 -23.45 -11.56
C ARG A 453 -17.81 -23.37 -10.66
N ALA A 454 -17.97 -23.55 -9.37
CA ALA A 454 -16.88 -23.61 -8.42
C ALA A 454 -15.88 -24.73 -8.71
N PHE A 455 -14.61 -24.41 -8.79
CA PHE A 455 -13.48 -25.32 -8.76
C PHE A 455 -12.66 -25.02 -7.50
N VAL A 456 -12.90 -25.83 -6.44
CA VAL A 456 -12.36 -25.54 -5.10
C VAL A 456 -10.98 -26.16 -4.93
N VAL A 457 -10.04 -25.36 -4.43
CA VAL A 457 -8.67 -25.74 -4.04
C VAL A 457 -8.33 -25.13 -2.68
N GLU A 458 -7.42 -25.77 -1.94
CA GLU A 458 -7.13 -25.38 -0.56
C GLU A 458 -5.75 -24.69 -0.41
N SER A 459 -5.12 -24.32 -1.52
CA SER A 459 -3.87 -23.53 -1.53
C SER A 459 -3.61 -22.87 -2.88
N GLN A 460 -2.73 -21.86 -2.89
CA GLN A 460 -2.21 -21.24 -4.12
C GLN A 460 -1.51 -22.27 -5.01
N GLU A 461 -0.71 -23.17 -4.43
CA GLU A 461 0.06 -24.18 -5.16
C GLU A 461 -0.87 -25.14 -5.91
N GLU A 462 -1.96 -25.59 -5.27
CA GLU A 462 -2.97 -26.45 -5.89
C GLU A 462 -3.72 -25.69 -7.01
N ALA A 463 -3.99 -24.38 -6.82
CA ALA A 463 -4.58 -23.54 -7.87
C ALA A 463 -3.66 -23.46 -9.09
N VAL A 464 -2.38 -23.14 -8.88
CA VAL A 464 -1.37 -23.05 -9.96
C VAL A 464 -1.24 -24.38 -10.70
N GLU A 465 -1.10 -25.49 -9.99
CA GLU A 465 -1.02 -26.83 -10.59
C GLU A 465 -2.27 -27.14 -11.45
N SER A 466 -3.45 -26.82 -10.91
CA SER A 466 -4.73 -27.10 -11.58
C SER A 466 -4.92 -26.27 -12.85
N ILE A 467 -4.47 -25.01 -12.84
CA ILE A 467 -4.51 -24.12 -14.01
C ILE A 467 -3.54 -24.61 -15.09
N LEU A 468 -2.27 -24.86 -14.72
CA LEU A 468 -1.23 -25.30 -15.66
C LEU A 468 -1.52 -26.69 -16.26
N SER A 469 -2.10 -27.60 -15.47
CA SER A 469 -2.52 -28.94 -15.94
C SER A 469 -3.86 -28.92 -16.70
N LYS A 470 -4.44 -27.73 -16.95
CA LYS A 470 -5.70 -27.54 -17.69
C LYS A 470 -6.90 -28.26 -17.06
N LYS A 471 -6.91 -28.47 -15.74
CA LYS A 471 -8.09 -28.96 -15.00
C LYS A 471 -9.16 -27.88 -14.88
N VAL A 472 -8.75 -26.61 -14.75
CA VAL A 472 -9.63 -25.44 -14.79
C VAL A 472 -10.10 -25.22 -16.21
N GLN A 473 -11.40 -25.06 -16.42
CA GLN A 473 -12.04 -24.90 -17.72
C GLN A 473 -12.71 -23.52 -17.84
N GLU A 474 -13.03 -23.13 -19.07
CA GLU A 474 -13.84 -21.95 -19.34
C GLU A 474 -15.19 -22.02 -18.59
N GLY A 475 -15.55 -20.94 -17.90
CA GLY A 475 -16.77 -20.83 -17.06
C GLY A 475 -16.54 -21.26 -15.61
N ASP A 476 -15.37 -21.72 -15.21
CA ASP A 476 -15.11 -22.04 -13.81
C ASP A 476 -14.83 -20.79 -12.97
N VAL A 477 -15.24 -20.84 -11.70
CA VAL A 477 -14.82 -19.95 -10.62
C VAL A 477 -13.82 -20.72 -9.75
N VAL A 478 -12.55 -20.38 -9.81
CA VAL A 478 -11.52 -20.99 -8.96
C VAL A 478 -11.64 -20.43 -7.56
N VAL A 479 -11.97 -21.27 -6.59
CA VAL A 479 -12.17 -20.91 -5.18
C VAL A 479 -10.96 -21.38 -4.39
N ILE A 480 -10.13 -20.43 -3.95
CA ILE A 480 -8.89 -20.71 -3.19
C ILE A 480 -9.16 -20.42 -1.72
N THR A 481 -9.20 -21.44 -0.89
CA THR A 481 -9.53 -21.35 0.54
C THR A 481 -8.31 -21.54 1.43
N TYR A 482 -8.42 -21.13 2.71
CA TYR A 482 -7.37 -21.23 3.73
C TYR A 482 -6.09 -20.43 3.40
N GLU A 483 -6.21 -19.35 2.65
CA GLU A 483 -5.12 -18.40 2.39
C GLU A 483 -5.30 -17.06 3.12
N GLY A 484 -6.28 -16.98 4.02
CA GLY A 484 -6.55 -15.81 4.86
C GLY A 484 -5.51 -15.54 5.94
N PRO A 485 -5.73 -14.49 6.77
CA PRO A 485 -4.80 -14.09 7.83
C PRO A 485 -4.45 -15.22 8.81
N LYS A 486 -5.42 -16.04 9.20
CA LYS A 486 -5.24 -17.19 10.10
C LYS A 486 -4.88 -18.47 9.35
N GLY A 487 -5.60 -18.75 8.28
CA GLY A 487 -5.51 -20.02 7.53
C GLY A 487 -4.24 -20.15 6.73
N GLY A 488 -3.70 -19.04 6.21
CA GLY A 488 -2.48 -18.98 5.45
C GLY A 488 -1.25 -19.56 6.16
N PRO A 489 -0.91 -19.24 7.43
CA PRO A 489 -1.11 -17.93 8.02
C PRO A 489 -0.26 -16.87 7.31
N GLY A 490 -0.67 -15.62 7.45
CA GLY A 490 0.05 -14.49 6.83
C GLY A 490 -0.60 -13.97 5.57
N MET A 491 -1.73 -14.55 5.13
CA MET A 491 -2.54 -14.04 4.02
C MET A 491 -1.68 -13.72 2.78
N GLN A 492 -1.01 -14.74 2.24
CA GLN A 492 -0.08 -14.54 1.13
C GLN A 492 -0.74 -13.82 -0.06
N GLU A 493 0.02 -12.96 -0.70
CA GLU A 493 -0.39 -12.26 -1.90
C GLU A 493 -0.19 -13.15 -3.12
N MET A 494 -1.25 -13.35 -3.90
CA MET A 494 -1.25 -14.24 -5.04
C MET A 494 -1.27 -13.46 -6.35
N LEU A 495 -0.34 -13.74 -7.25
CA LEU A 495 -0.28 -13.19 -8.60
C LEU A 495 -0.23 -14.30 -9.66
N TYR A 496 0.47 -15.39 -9.39
CA TYR A 496 0.65 -16.48 -10.37
C TYR A 496 -0.66 -17.10 -10.85
N PRO A 497 -1.67 -17.41 -10.01
CA PRO A 497 -2.93 -17.97 -10.51
C PRO A 497 -3.60 -17.07 -11.54
N THR A 498 -3.61 -15.74 -11.30
CA THR A 498 -4.23 -14.75 -12.20
C THR A 498 -3.42 -14.58 -13.49
N SER A 499 -2.09 -14.53 -13.38
CA SER A 499 -1.19 -14.40 -14.53
C SER A 499 -1.26 -15.60 -15.43
N TYR A 500 -1.33 -16.81 -14.86
CA TYR A 500 -1.42 -18.05 -15.65
C TYR A 500 -2.77 -18.21 -16.34
N LEU A 501 -3.88 -17.85 -15.69
CA LEU A 501 -5.18 -17.80 -16.37
C LEU A 501 -5.14 -16.84 -17.57
N LYS A 502 -4.51 -15.67 -17.40
CA LYS A 502 -4.36 -14.68 -18.48
C LYS A 502 -3.48 -15.24 -19.60
N GLY A 503 -2.33 -15.82 -19.28
CA GLY A 503 -1.40 -16.41 -20.26
C GLY A 503 -2.00 -17.58 -21.05
N LEU A 504 -2.90 -18.35 -20.42
CA LEU A 504 -3.64 -19.45 -21.09
C LEU A 504 -4.92 -18.99 -21.83
N GLY A 505 -5.20 -17.68 -21.91
CA GLY A 505 -6.38 -17.16 -22.57
C GLY A 505 -7.70 -17.32 -21.80
N LEU A 506 -7.63 -17.70 -20.52
CA LEU A 506 -8.78 -17.89 -19.63
C LEU A 506 -9.10 -16.65 -18.78
N GLY A 507 -8.29 -15.60 -18.81
CA GLY A 507 -8.43 -14.43 -17.94
C GLY A 507 -9.74 -13.63 -18.09
N LYS A 508 -10.46 -13.77 -19.21
CA LYS A 508 -11.80 -13.22 -19.44
C LYS A 508 -12.91 -14.26 -19.38
N LYS A 509 -12.59 -15.51 -19.07
CA LYS A 509 -13.51 -16.65 -19.15
C LYS A 509 -13.68 -17.39 -17.83
N CYS A 510 -12.84 -17.10 -16.86
CA CYS A 510 -12.85 -17.66 -15.50
C CYS A 510 -12.82 -16.52 -14.49
N ALA A 511 -13.28 -16.81 -13.28
CA ALA A 511 -13.09 -15.95 -12.11
C ALA A 511 -12.23 -16.65 -11.06
N LEU A 512 -11.57 -15.87 -10.19
CA LEU A 512 -10.90 -16.36 -8.98
C LEU A 512 -11.50 -15.67 -7.76
N ILE A 513 -11.76 -16.44 -6.72
CA ILE A 513 -12.19 -15.92 -5.42
C ILE A 513 -11.36 -16.54 -4.30
N THR A 514 -11.06 -15.79 -3.23
CA THR A 514 -10.22 -16.26 -2.13
C THR A 514 -10.46 -15.51 -0.82
N ASP A 515 -10.25 -16.20 0.29
CA ASP A 515 -10.11 -15.59 1.61
C ASP A 515 -8.70 -15.00 1.85
N GLY A 516 -7.75 -15.29 0.93
CA GLY A 516 -6.46 -14.63 0.83
C GLY A 516 -6.56 -13.28 0.11
N ARG A 517 -5.47 -12.87 -0.56
CA ARG A 517 -5.41 -11.62 -1.32
C ARG A 517 -4.72 -11.82 -2.67
N PHE A 518 -5.11 -10.97 -3.62
CA PHE A 518 -4.44 -10.89 -4.90
C PHE A 518 -3.54 -9.66 -4.98
N SER A 519 -2.49 -9.76 -5.77
CA SER A 519 -1.57 -8.66 -6.03
C SER A 519 -2.27 -7.48 -6.71
N GLY A 520 -1.78 -6.26 -6.46
CA GLY A 520 -2.17 -5.06 -7.21
C GLY A 520 -1.96 -5.18 -8.73
N GLY A 521 -1.09 -6.11 -9.17
CA GLY A 521 -0.84 -6.46 -10.57
C GLY A 521 -1.89 -7.36 -11.22
N THR A 522 -2.89 -7.80 -10.47
CA THR A 522 -3.93 -8.71 -10.95
C THR A 522 -4.89 -8.02 -11.91
N SER A 523 -5.32 -8.74 -12.94
CA SER A 523 -6.35 -8.35 -13.91
C SER A 523 -7.42 -9.45 -14.05
N GLY A 524 -8.61 -9.09 -14.58
CA GLY A 524 -9.76 -10.00 -14.66
C GLY A 524 -10.56 -10.08 -13.38
N ILE A 525 -11.55 -11.00 -13.32
CA ILE A 525 -12.43 -11.17 -12.16
C ILE A 525 -11.66 -11.89 -11.06
N SER A 526 -11.02 -11.11 -10.17
CA SER A 526 -10.25 -11.63 -9.04
C SER A 526 -10.71 -10.94 -7.76
N ILE A 527 -11.38 -11.71 -6.90
CA ILE A 527 -12.03 -11.24 -5.67
C ILE A 527 -11.28 -11.82 -4.48
N GLY A 528 -10.66 -10.98 -3.70
CA GLY A 528 -9.94 -11.36 -2.49
C GLY A 528 -10.58 -10.84 -1.21
N HIS A 529 -9.91 -11.08 -0.08
CA HIS A 529 -10.31 -10.59 1.25
C HIS A 529 -11.70 -11.10 1.68
N ILE A 530 -12.15 -12.25 1.14
CA ILE A 530 -13.44 -12.79 1.53
C ILE A 530 -13.47 -13.02 3.04
N SER A 531 -14.40 -12.37 3.70
CA SER A 531 -14.55 -12.39 5.15
C SER A 531 -15.96 -12.82 5.57
N PRO A 532 -16.04 -13.66 6.63
CA PRO A 532 -14.94 -14.32 7.36
C PRO A 532 -14.18 -15.33 6.51
N GLU A 533 -12.86 -15.53 6.81
CA GLU A 533 -12.05 -16.56 6.14
C GLU A 533 -12.46 -18.00 6.50
N ALA A 534 -12.13 -18.98 5.67
CA ALA A 534 -12.47 -20.39 5.91
C ALA A 534 -11.96 -20.89 7.27
N ALA A 535 -10.72 -20.58 7.66
CA ALA A 535 -10.16 -21.00 8.94
C ALA A 535 -10.90 -20.41 10.15
N ALA A 536 -11.56 -19.27 10.00
CA ALA A 536 -12.40 -18.66 11.03
C ALA A 536 -13.88 -19.13 10.99
N GLY A 537 -14.21 -20.09 10.13
CA GLY A 537 -15.57 -20.61 9.98
C GLY A 537 -16.42 -19.87 8.94
N GLY A 538 -15.80 -19.07 8.08
CA GLY A 538 -16.46 -18.37 6.99
C GLY A 538 -17.05 -19.32 5.94
N ALA A 539 -18.19 -18.94 5.36
CA ALA A 539 -18.94 -19.79 4.45
C ALA A 539 -18.21 -20.11 3.13
N ILE A 540 -17.14 -19.37 2.79
CA ILE A 540 -16.25 -19.75 1.67
C ILE A 540 -15.68 -21.16 1.86
N GLY A 541 -15.41 -21.59 3.11
CA GLY A 541 -14.96 -22.94 3.45
C GLY A 541 -16.03 -24.04 3.26
N LEU A 542 -17.29 -23.68 3.02
CA LEU A 542 -18.41 -24.59 2.77
C LEU A 542 -18.67 -24.82 1.28
N VAL A 543 -18.04 -24.02 0.40
CA VAL A 543 -18.20 -24.16 -1.05
C VAL A 543 -17.59 -25.47 -1.50
N ARG A 544 -18.28 -26.18 -2.40
CA ARG A 544 -17.82 -27.45 -2.98
C ARG A 544 -17.64 -27.33 -4.48
N THR A 545 -16.69 -28.07 -5.02
CA THR A 545 -16.50 -28.16 -6.48
C THR A 545 -17.81 -28.60 -7.14
N GLY A 546 -18.25 -27.85 -8.12
CA GLY A 546 -19.51 -28.05 -8.83
C GLY A 546 -20.66 -27.14 -8.37
N ASP A 547 -20.55 -26.47 -7.22
CA ASP A 547 -21.52 -25.44 -6.82
C ASP A 547 -21.52 -24.28 -7.82
N GLU A 548 -22.67 -23.63 -7.99
CA GLU A 548 -22.78 -22.43 -8.82
C GLU A 548 -22.46 -21.17 -8.00
N ILE A 549 -21.53 -20.35 -8.49
CA ILE A 549 -21.16 -19.06 -7.90
C ILE A 549 -21.68 -17.94 -8.79
N GLU A 550 -22.35 -16.97 -8.21
CA GLU A 550 -22.79 -15.74 -8.87
C GLU A 550 -21.99 -14.53 -8.34
N ILE A 551 -21.44 -13.78 -9.28
CA ILE A 551 -20.70 -12.54 -9.07
C ILE A 551 -21.42 -11.44 -9.84
N ASP A 552 -21.84 -10.36 -9.17
CA ASP A 552 -22.44 -9.19 -9.83
C ASP A 552 -21.80 -7.91 -9.22
N VAL A 553 -20.84 -7.34 -9.93
CA VAL A 553 -20.09 -6.17 -9.48
C VAL A 553 -21.01 -4.95 -9.33
N ASN A 554 -21.98 -4.77 -10.23
CA ASN A 554 -22.92 -3.65 -10.18
C ASN A 554 -23.84 -3.74 -8.95
N LYS A 555 -24.30 -4.95 -8.62
CA LYS A 555 -25.15 -5.20 -7.44
C LYS A 555 -24.33 -5.40 -6.15
N ARG A 556 -22.99 -5.38 -6.25
CA ARG A 556 -22.10 -5.69 -5.12
C ARG A 556 -22.38 -7.07 -4.51
N LEU A 557 -22.60 -8.08 -5.36
CA LEU A 557 -23.01 -9.42 -4.96
C LEU A 557 -21.90 -10.45 -5.20
N LEU A 558 -21.65 -11.29 -4.18
CA LEU A 558 -20.87 -12.52 -4.28
C LEU A 558 -21.57 -13.62 -3.49
N ARG A 559 -22.12 -14.62 -4.17
CA ARG A 559 -22.84 -15.70 -3.50
C ARG A 559 -22.63 -17.06 -4.15
N VAL A 560 -22.81 -18.10 -3.36
CA VAL A 560 -23.03 -19.47 -3.83
C VAL A 560 -24.53 -19.73 -3.93
N ASN A 561 -24.99 -20.29 -5.05
CA ASN A 561 -26.41 -20.65 -5.28
C ASN A 561 -26.75 -22.01 -4.63
N VAL A 562 -26.59 -22.04 -3.31
CA VAL A 562 -26.90 -23.18 -2.44
C VAL A 562 -27.87 -22.69 -1.36
N SER A 563 -28.83 -23.51 -0.94
CA SER A 563 -29.79 -23.09 0.08
C SER A 563 -29.12 -22.92 1.46
N ASP A 564 -29.71 -22.08 2.30
CA ASP A 564 -29.19 -21.83 3.65
C ASP A 564 -29.19 -23.12 4.49
N GLU A 565 -30.20 -23.99 4.33
CA GLU A 565 -30.27 -25.29 5.01
C GLU A 565 -29.10 -26.20 4.61
N GLU A 566 -28.72 -26.19 3.35
CA GLU A 566 -27.56 -26.97 2.87
C GLU A 566 -26.24 -26.38 3.40
N LEU A 567 -26.10 -25.06 3.45
CA LEU A 567 -24.92 -24.42 4.04
C LEU A 567 -24.81 -24.75 5.53
N GLU A 568 -25.89 -24.69 6.28
CA GLU A 568 -25.92 -25.09 7.70
C GLU A 568 -25.61 -26.59 7.90
N ARG A 569 -26.09 -27.45 7.02
CA ARG A 569 -25.74 -28.89 7.03
C ARG A 569 -24.21 -29.07 6.82
N ARG A 570 -23.66 -28.38 5.83
CA ARG A 570 -22.19 -28.40 5.56
C ARG A 570 -21.39 -27.84 6.74
N ARG A 571 -21.89 -26.77 7.38
CA ARG A 571 -21.28 -26.19 8.58
C ARG A 571 -21.23 -27.19 9.73
N ALA A 572 -22.32 -27.91 9.94
CA ALA A 572 -22.41 -28.96 10.96
C ALA A 572 -21.41 -30.12 10.68
N GLU A 573 -21.21 -30.47 9.43
CA GLU A 573 -20.21 -31.49 9.02
C GLU A 573 -18.76 -31.03 9.30
N MET A 574 -18.45 -29.74 9.14
CA MET A 574 -17.11 -29.18 9.42
C MET A 574 -16.75 -29.17 10.91
N GLY A 575 -17.74 -29.12 11.79
CA GLY A 575 -17.54 -29.06 13.24
C GLY A 575 -16.98 -27.74 13.75
N ALA A 576 -16.30 -27.78 14.89
CA ALA A 576 -15.79 -26.57 15.56
C ALA A 576 -14.60 -25.94 14.81
N THR A 577 -14.54 -24.61 14.83
CA THR A 577 -13.38 -23.84 14.31
C THR A 577 -12.16 -23.94 15.26
N PRO A 578 -10.94 -23.72 14.76
CA PRO A 578 -10.59 -23.37 13.38
C PRO A 578 -10.66 -24.55 12.41
N TRP A 579 -11.29 -24.32 11.26
CA TRP A 579 -11.26 -25.31 10.18
C TRP A 579 -9.89 -25.34 9.53
N LYS A 580 -9.55 -26.48 8.90
CA LYS A 580 -8.25 -26.72 8.32
C LYS A 580 -8.39 -27.33 6.92
N PRO A 581 -7.39 -27.16 6.05
CA PRO A 581 -7.33 -27.86 4.78
C PRO A 581 -7.48 -29.39 4.97
N SER A 582 -8.15 -30.02 4.03
CA SER A 582 -8.40 -31.49 4.05
C SER A 582 -7.10 -32.28 3.86
N LYS A 583 -6.09 -31.67 3.21
CA LYS A 583 -4.77 -32.26 2.97
C LYS A 583 -3.68 -31.43 3.63
N PRO A 584 -2.60 -32.05 4.16
CA PRO A 584 -1.43 -31.32 4.60
C PRO A 584 -0.82 -30.53 3.45
N ARG A 585 -0.48 -29.27 3.68
CA ARG A 585 0.27 -28.44 2.73
C ARG A 585 1.77 -28.61 2.95
N SER A 586 2.56 -28.54 1.88
CA SER A 586 4.02 -28.71 1.92
C SER A 586 4.77 -27.51 2.53
N ARG A 587 4.10 -26.34 2.68
CA ARG A 587 4.70 -25.10 3.20
C ARG A 587 5.14 -25.21 4.68
N HIS A 588 6.28 -24.59 4.99
CA HIS A 588 6.75 -24.50 6.37
C HIS A 588 6.14 -23.26 7.07
N VAL A 589 5.45 -23.49 8.18
CA VAL A 589 4.90 -22.43 9.03
C VAL A 589 5.77 -22.27 10.27
N SER A 590 6.59 -21.21 10.30
CA SER A 590 7.47 -20.89 11.42
C SER A 590 6.67 -20.43 12.67
N ASP A 591 7.32 -20.38 13.82
CA ASP A 591 6.68 -19.92 15.06
C ASP A 591 6.26 -18.43 14.97
N ALA A 592 7.02 -17.60 14.23
CA ALA A 592 6.63 -16.21 13.98
C ALA A 592 5.30 -16.12 13.22
N LEU A 593 5.11 -16.94 12.18
CA LEU A 593 3.86 -17.00 11.44
C LEU A 593 2.70 -17.57 12.26
N LYS A 594 2.96 -18.57 13.12
CA LYS A 594 1.95 -19.11 14.03
C LYS A 594 1.46 -18.04 15.02
N VAL A 595 2.37 -17.26 15.60
CA VAL A 595 2.02 -16.15 16.50
C VAL A 595 1.12 -15.13 15.79
N TYR A 596 1.49 -14.73 14.57
CA TYR A 596 0.63 -13.86 13.78
C TYR A 596 -0.77 -14.47 13.56
N GLY A 597 -0.84 -15.71 13.03
CA GLY A 597 -2.11 -16.38 12.75
C GLY A 597 -3.01 -16.58 13.96
N MET A 598 -2.43 -16.78 15.16
CA MET A 598 -3.20 -16.88 16.42
C MET A 598 -3.88 -15.57 16.79
N LEU A 599 -3.25 -14.43 16.52
CA LEU A 599 -3.72 -13.10 16.91
C LEU A 599 -4.42 -12.34 15.78
N ALA A 600 -4.27 -12.78 14.52
CA ALA A 600 -4.80 -12.06 13.38
C ALA A 600 -6.32 -11.94 13.41
N ALA A 601 -6.82 -10.74 13.15
CA ALA A 601 -8.21 -10.49 12.80
C ALA A 601 -8.48 -10.87 11.34
N SER A 602 -9.74 -10.94 10.95
CA SER A 602 -10.13 -11.16 9.55
C SER A 602 -9.79 -9.95 8.66
N ALA A 603 -9.85 -10.15 7.35
CA ALA A 603 -9.46 -9.13 6.38
C ALA A 603 -10.35 -7.88 6.41
N ASP A 604 -11.64 -8.00 6.72
CA ASP A 604 -12.56 -6.88 6.92
C ASP A 604 -12.16 -5.93 8.06
N LYS A 605 -11.24 -6.37 8.92
CA LYS A 605 -10.62 -5.58 10.00
C LYS A 605 -9.14 -5.29 9.77
N GLY A 606 -8.69 -5.39 8.52
CA GLY A 606 -7.32 -5.10 8.15
C GLY A 606 -6.28 -6.17 8.49
N GLY A 607 -6.68 -7.37 8.95
CA GLY A 607 -5.75 -8.42 9.35
C GLY A 607 -4.80 -8.02 10.48
N VAL A 608 -5.22 -7.10 11.35
CA VAL A 608 -4.45 -6.64 12.52
C VAL A 608 -4.35 -7.72 13.59
N ARG A 609 -3.39 -7.59 14.49
CA ARG A 609 -3.35 -8.44 15.69
C ARG A 609 -4.34 -7.91 16.73
N ILE A 610 -5.24 -8.77 17.16
CA ILE A 610 -6.15 -8.49 18.27
C ILE A 610 -5.65 -9.23 19.51
N LEU A 611 -5.42 -8.48 20.58
CA LEU A 611 -5.05 -9.08 21.86
C LEU A 611 -6.25 -9.78 22.48
N PRO A 612 -6.06 -10.91 23.18
CA PRO A 612 -7.13 -11.53 23.95
C PRO A 612 -7.63 -10.62 25.07
N ASP A 613 -8.89 -10.75 25.46
CA ASP A 613 -9.54 -9.91 26.50
C ASP A 613 -8.84 -9.94 27.87
N TRP A 614 -7.97 -10.94 28.13
CA TRP A 614 -7.18 -11.05 29.35
C TRP A 614 -5.82 -10.33 29.30
N ALA A 615 -5.42 -9.75 28.17
CA ALA A 615 -4.11 -9.09 27.96
C ALA A 615 -4.19 -7.53 28.28
#